data_c4545f9544d2d7226bb09abcf7e68a46
#
_entry.id   c4545f9544d2d7226bb09abcf7e68a46
#
_cell.length_a   1.000
_cell.length_b   1.000
_cell.length_c   1.000
_cell.angle_alpha   90.00
_cell.angle_beta   90.00
_cell.angle_gamma   90.00
#
_symmetry.space_group_name_H-M   'P 1'
#
loop_
_entity.id
_entity.type
_entity.pdbx_description
1 polymer ?
#
loop_
_entity_poly.entity_id
_entity_poly.type
_entity_poly.pdbx_seq_one_letter_code
_entity_poly.pdbx_strand_id
1 'polypeptide(L)'
;MLSTMRKQEAWKEERKRGTSRMKGLLKFITCGSVDDGKSTLIGHILYDSKLLYADQEKALELDSKVGSREGKIDYSLLLDGLMAEREQGITIDVAYRYFTTDNRSFIVADTPGHEEYTRNMAVGASFADLAVILVDAKQGVLIQTKRHARICALMGIKHFVFAVNKMDLVGYSEERFNEINAQIAELTKELSLADVVVIPVSATEGDNVTTKSENIPWYKGQALLPYLEQVDVDDTEEEKGFYMPVQRVC
;
A
#
# COMPACT_ATOMS: atom_id res chain seq x y z
N MET A 1 25.70 22.22 -40.89
CA MET A 1 24.52 21.35 -40.79
C MET A 1 24.80 20.00 -40.14
N LEU A 2 25.85 19.26 -40.47
CA LEU A 2 26.17 17.94 -39.88
C LEU A 2 26.50 17.97 -38.37
N SER A 3 27.05 19.05 -37.83
CA SER A 3 27.39 19.20 -36.41
C SER A 3 26.17 19.36 -35.50
N THR A 4 25.11 19.98 -36.02
CA THR A 4 23.84 20.21 -35.28
C THR A 4 22.98 18.93 -35.17
N MET A 5 23.00 18.12 -36.21
CA MET A 5 22.30 16.82 -36.21
C MET A 5 22.95 15.82 -35.23
N ARG A 6 24.28 15.74 -35.21
CA ARG A 6 25.02 14.89 -34.23
C ARG A 6 24.77 15.31 -32.77
N LYS A 7 24.66 16.62 -32.51
CA LYS A 7 24.32 17.11 -31.16
C LYS A 7 22.87 16.76 -30.78
N GLN A 8 21.93 16.81 -31.73
CA GLN A 8 20.56 16.40 -31.46
C GLN A 8 20.42 14.88 -31.28
N GLU A 9 21.17 14.08 -32.00
CA GLU A 9 21.21 12.63 -31.81
C GLU A 9 21.86 12.25 -30.48
N ALA A 10 22.99 12.86 -30.13
CA ALA A 10 23.64 12.67 -28.83
C ALA A 10 22.71 13.07 -27.66
N TRP A 11 21.98 14.19 -27.78
CA TRP A 11 21.00 14.63 -26.77
C TRP A 11 19.79 13.68 -26.66
N LYS A 12 19.37 13.07 -27.79
CA LYS A 12 18.34 12.02 -27.79
C LYS A 12 18.84 10.71 -27.17
N GLU A 13 20.10 10.35 -27.39
CA GLU A 13 20.71 9.17 -26.76
C GLU A 13 21.01 9.37 -25.28
N GLU A 14 21.45 10.55 -24.86
CA GLU A 14 21.61 10.91 -23.44
C GLU A 14 20.26 10.91 -22.70
N ARG A 15 19.19 11.44 -23.32
CA ARG A 15 17.83 11.31 -22.80
C ARG A 15 17.34 9.86 -22.69
N LYS A 16 17.77 8.97 -23.59
CA LYS A 16 17.44 7.53 -23.50
C LYS A 16 18.25 6.80 -22.42
N ARG A 17 19.44 7.28 -22.08
CA ARG A 17 20.30 6.67 -21.03
C ARG A 17 20.06 7.23 -19.64
N GLY A 18 19.45 8.40 -19.49
CA GLY A 18 19.31 9.14 -18.24
C GLY A 18 17.92 9.20 -17.63
N THR A 19 16.91 8.64 -18.25
CA THR A 19 15.57 8.55 -17.67
C THR A 19 15.23 7.09 -17.40
N SER A 20 15.47 6.63 -16.19
CA SER A 20 14.51 5.72 -15.57
C SER A 20 13.16 6.41 -15.72
N ARG A 21 12.34 5.95 -16.67
CA ARG A 21 11.04 6.53 -16.98
C ARG A 21 10.21 6.30 -15.73
N MET A 22 9.91 7.38 -14.98
CA MET A 22 8.99 7.27 -13.86
C MET A 22 7.79 6.48 -14.34
N LYS A 23 7.49 5.36 -13.71
CA LYS A 23 6.25 4.64 -13.96
C LYS A 23 5.11 5.58 -13.58
N GLY A 24 4.00 5.51 -14.28
CA GLY A 24 2.84 6.37 -14.07
C GLY A 24 2.33 6.38 -12.63
N LEU A 25 1.19 6.95 -12.40
CA LEU A 25 0.51 6.99 -11.11
C LEU A 25 0.00 5.60 -10.72
N LEU A 26 0.26 5.16 -9.49
CA LEU A 26 -0.39 3.99 -8.89
C LEU A 26 -1.39 4.45 -7.82
N LYS A 27 -2.61 4.00 -7.96
CA LYS A 27 -3.65 4.17 -6.94
C LYS A 27 -3.83 2.85 -6.21
N PHE A 28 -3.61 2.85 -4.91
CA PHE A 28 -3.81 1.63 -4.13
C PHE A 28 -4.60 1.88 -2.86
N ILE A 29 -5.27 0.85 -2.39
CA ILE A 29 -6.04 0.85 -1.15
C ILE A 29 -5.29 0.01 -0.11
N THR A 30 -5.30 0.46 1.15
CA THR A 30 -4.93 -0.40 2.29
C THR A 30 -6.20 -0.85 3.01
N CYS A 31 -6.32 -2.15 3.21
CA CYS A 31 -7.45 -2.74 3.93
C CYS A 31 -6.99 -3.93 4.80
N GLY A 32 -7.83 -4.34 5.72
CA GLY A 32 -7.54 -5.36 6.74
C GLY A 32 -8.39 -5.10 7.98
N SER A 33 -8.30 -5.96 8.99
CA SER A 33 -9.04 -5.80 10.23
C SER A 33 -8.57 -4.58 11.04
N VAL A 34 -9.32 -4.24 12.07
CA VAL A 34 -8.86 -3.28 13.09
C VAL A 34 -7.57 -3.83 13.69
N ASP A 35 -6.63 -2.96 13.99
CA ASP A 35 -5.31 -3.27 14.57
C ASP A 35 -4.36 -4.09 13.68
N ASP A 36 -4.68 -4.39 12.42
CA ASP A 36 -3.73 -5.03 11.49
C ASP A 36 -2.54 -4.12 11.12
N GLY A 37 -2.58 -2.83 11.49
CA GLY A 37 -1.48 -1.89 11.31
C GLY A 37 -1.49 -1.13 9.97
N LYS A 38 -2.66 -0.90 9.38
CA LYS A 38 -2.82 -0.17 8.10
C LYS A 38 -2.22 1.22 8.15
N SER A 39 -2.67 2.05 9.07
CA SER A 39 -2.19 3.43 9.22
C SER A 39 -0.71 3.47 9.64
N THR A 40 -0.26 2.52 10.46
CA THR A 40 1.16 2.36 10.81
C THR A 40 2.02 2.08 9.57
N LEU A 41 1.58 1.20 8.69
CA LEU A 41 2.29 0.84 7.45
C LEU A 41 2.43 2.05 6.51
N ILE A 42 1.34 2.77 6.27
CA ILE A 42 1.37 3.97 5.42
C ILE A 42 2.25 5.05 6.05
N GLY A 43 2.07 5.30 7.35
CA GLY A 43 2.86 6.29 8.08
C GLY A 43 4.37 5.98 8.02
N HIS A 44 4.75 4.70 8.14
CA HIS A 44 6.14 4.26 7.99
C HIS A 44 6.68 4.51 6.57
N ILE A 45 5.91 4.17 5.54
CA ILE A 45 6.29 4.46 4.14
C ILE A 45 6.53 5.97 3.94
N LEU A 46 5.64 6.82 4.44
CA LEU A 46 5.75 8.28 4.31
C LEU A 46 6.98 8.83 5.06
N TYR A 47 7.24 8.31 6.26
CA TYR A 47 8.38 8.72 7.09
C TYR A 47 9.71 8.35 6.43
N ASP A 48 9.91 7.10 6.07
CA ASP A 48 11.16 6.59 5.47
C ASP A 48 11.45 7.21 4.10
N SER A 49 10.40 7.49 3.33
CA SER A 49 10.52 8.13 2.03
C SER A 49 10.86 9.62 2.14
N LYS A 50 11.04 10.17 3.35
CA LYS A 50 11.31 11.60 3.63
C LYS A 50 10.29 12.55 2.98
N LEU A 51 9.05 12.12 2.91
CA LEU A 51 7.95 12.84 2.26
C LEU A 51 7.17 13.70 3.26
N LEU A 52 7.61 13.74 4.51
CA LEU A 52 7.04 14.58 5.56
C LEU A 52 7.61 15.99 5.49
N TYR A 53 6.77 16.97 5.73
CA TYR A 53 7.24 18.33 5.99
C TYR A 53 7.93 18.37 7.37
N ALA A 54 8.99 19.16 7.50
CA ALA A 54 9.79 19.27 8.72
C ALA A 54 8.97 19.56 10.01
N ASP A 55 7.83 20.23 9.86
CA ASP A 55 6.90 20.52 10.96
C ASP A 55 6.11 19.27 11.38
N GLN A 56 5.75 18.40 10.44
CA GLN A 56 5.06 17.14 10.70
C GLN A 56 6.00 16.13 11.36
N GLU A 57 7.25 16.06 10.93
CA GLU A 57 8.29 15.21 11.54
C GLU A 57 8.52 15.58 13.01
N LYS A 58 8.65 16.88 13.30
CA LYS A 58 8.81 17.37 14.68
C LYS A 58 7.58 17.13 15.54
N ALA A 59 6.38 17.33 14.99
CA ALA A 59 5.13 17.06 15.70
C ALA A 59 5.02 15.57 16.05
N LEU A 60 5.33 14.68 15.10
CA LEU A 60 5.35 13.23 15.29
C LEU A 60 6.32 12.81 16.40
N GLU A 61 7.55 13.35 16.40
CA GLU A 61 8.53 13.07 17.45
C GLU A 61 8.08 13.54 18.84
N LEU A 62 7.41 14.70 18.92
CA LEU A 62 6.91 15.24 20.18
C LEU A 62 5.73 14.43 20.70
N ASP A 63 4.76 14.10 19.86
CA ASP A 63 3.58 13.33 20.22
C ASP A 63 3.96 11.88 20.59
N SER A 64 4.93 11.28 19.90
CA SER A 64 5.45 9.95 20.22
C SER A 64 6.18 9.88 21.57
N LYS A 65 6.80 10.99 22.02
CA LYS A 65 7.42 11.08 23.36
C LYS A 65 6.40 11.15 24.49
N VAL A 66 5.20 11.64 24.23
CA VAL A 66 4.11 11.76 25.20
C VAL A 66 3.25 10.48 25.23
N GLY A 67 3.26 9.71 24.14
CA GLY A 67 2.52 8.46 24.02
C GLY A 67 3.20 7.25 24.65
N SER A 68 2.41 6.23 24.97
CA SER A 68 2.75 5.04 25.77
C SER A 68 3.65 3.99 25.12
N ARG A 69 4.33 4.27 23.98
CA ARG A 69 5.14 3.29 23.23
C ARG A 69 6.64 3.37 23.48
N GLU A 70 7.08 3.45 24.72
CA GLU A 70 8.51 3.33 25.13
C GLU A 70 9.51 4.14 24.28
N GLY A 71 9.08 5.31 23.76
CA GLY A 71 9.94 6.19 22.94
C GLY A 71 10.06 5.81 21.47
N LYS A 72 9.33 4.81 20.97
CA LYS A 72 9.23 4.52 19.53
C LYS A 72 8.24 5.46 18.84
N ILE A 73 8.52 5.80 17.59
CA ILE A 73 7.65 6.67 16.78
C ILE A 73 6.31 5.96 16.52
N ASP A 74 5.21 6.65 16.77
CA ASP A 74 3.88 6.18 16.41
C ASP A 74 3.47 6.72 15.05
N TYR A 75 3.75 5.95 14.01
CA TYR A 75 3.48 6.33 12.62
C TYR A 75 1.99 6.49 12.29
N SER A 76 1.07 5.93 13.09
CA SER A 76 -0.37 6.06 12.87
C SER A 76 -0.86 7.49 13.04
N LEU A 77 -0.20 8.27 13.92
CA LEU A 77 -0.53 9.68 14.18
C LEU A 77 -0.39 10.59 12.93
N LEU A 78 0.37 10.15 11.93
CA LEU A 78 0.50 10.89 10.66
C LEU A 78 -0.78 10.88 9.83
N LEU A 79 -1.66 9.92 10.05
CA LEU A 79 -2.84 9.69 9.23
C LEU A 79 -4.13 10.11 9.91
N ASP A 80 -4.15 10.22 11.23
CA ASP A 80 -5.33 10.57 12.00
C ASP A 80 -5.75 12.01 11.75
N GLY A 81 -6.72 12.16 10.84
CA GLY A 81 -7.21 13.48 10.39
C GLY A 81 -8.39 14.02 11.18
N LEU A 82 -9.26 13.14 11.68
CA LEU A 82 -10.49 13.51 12.40
C LEU A 82 -10.29 13.39 13.92
N MET A 83 -10.84 14.34 14.69
CA MET A 83 -10.82 14.24 16.16
C MET A 83 -11.47 12.94 16.65
N ALA A 84 -12.55 12.51 16.01
CA ALA A 84 -13.24 11.27 16.33
C ALA A 84 -12.38 10.02 16.09
N GLU A 85 -11.52 10.03 15.08
CA GLU A 85 -10.57 8.95 14.79
C GLU A 85 -9.49 8.87 15.88
N ARG A 86 -8.96 10.04 16.31
CA ARG A 86 -7.98 10.12 17.41
C ARG A 86 -8.57 9.66 18.75
N GLU A 87 -9.81 10.04 19.05
CA GLU A 87 -10.49 9.65 20.29
C GLU A 87 -10.80 8.15 20.35
N GLN A 88 -11.18 7.55 19.21
CA GLN A 88 -11.56 6.14 19.12
C GLN A 88 -10.39 5.23 18.73
N GLY A 89 -9.30 5.78 18.19
CA GLY A 89 -8.15 5.03 17.70
C GLY A 89 -8.45 4.15 16.49
N ILE A 90 -9.48 4.52 15.69
CA ILE A 90 -9.90 3.78 14.49
C ILE A 90 -10.13 4.73 13.31
N THR A 91 -9.82 4.29 12.11
CA THR A 91 -10.18 4.98 10.87
C THR A 91 -11.68 4.85 10.62
N ILE A 92 -12.39 5.97 10.44
CA ILE A 92 -13.83 6.02 10.22
C ILE A 92 -14.16 6.24 8.74
N ASP A 93 -13.47 7.18 8.09
CA ASP A 93 -13.67 7.53 6.69
C ASP A 93 -12.41 7.21 5.86
N VAL A 94 -12.53 7.30 4.54
CA VAL A 94 -11.40 7.05 3.64
C VAL A 94 -10.46 8.26 3.64
N ALA A 95 -9.23 8.06 4.07
CA ALA A 95 -8.19 9.06 4.02
C ALA A 95 -7.29 8.87 2.79
N TYR A 96 -7.26 9.87 1.89
CA TYR A 96 -6.38 9.85 0.73
C TYR A 96 -5.07 10.56 1.01
N ARG A 97 -3.95 9.91 0.69
CA ARG A 97 -2.61 10.48 0.79
C ARG A 97 -1.90 10.38 -0.54
N TYR A 98 -1.13 11.41 -0.85
CA TYR A 98 -0.38 11.54 -2.09
C TYR A 98 1.10 11.59 -1.77
N PHE A 99 1.87 10.76 -2.43
CA PHE A 99 3.32 10.80 -2.31
C PHE A 99 4.00 10.37 -3.61
N THR A 100 5.27 10.73 -3.75
CA THR A 100 6.05 10.42 -4.95
C THR A 100 7.45 10.01 -4.53
N THR A 101 7.91 8.88 -5.03
CA THR A 101 9.30 8.45 -4.96
C THR A 101 10.02 8.82 -6.25
N ASP A 102 11.32 8.57 -6.33
CA ASP A 102 12.09 8.79 -7.56
C ASP A 102 11.58 7.95 -8.75
N ASN A 103 10.87 6.86 -8.47
CA ASN A 103 10.46 5.87 -9.45
C ASN A 103 8.98 5.98 -9.86
N ARG A 104 8.08 6.40 -8.94
CA ARG A 104 6.63 6.40 -9.18
C ARG A 104 5.90 7.39 -8.28
N SER A 105 4.74 7.89 -8.77
CA SER A 105 3.78 8.64 -7.96
C SER A 105 2.67 7.73 -7.44
N PHE A 106 2.16 8.01 -6.24
CA PHE A 106 1.20 7.17 -5.54
C PHE A 106 0.03 7.98 -5.00
N ILE A 107 -1.15 7.38 -5.03
CA ILE A 107 -2.30 7.78 -4.22
C ILE A 107 -2.68 6.56 -3.40
N VAL A 108 -2.63 6.68 -2.09
CA VAL A 108 -3.09 5.64 -1.17
C VAL A 108 -4.40 6.05 -0.54
N ALA A 109 -5.38 5.14 -0.55
CA ALA A 109 -6.61 5.23 0.21
C ALA A 109 -6.46 4.38 1.48
N ASP A 110 -6.31 5.03 2.63
CA ASP A 110 -6.39 4.35 3.92
C ASP A 110 -7.86 4.16 4.29
N THR A 111 -8.25 2.93 4.62
CA THR A 111 -9.65 2.58 4.80
C THR A 111 -9.94 1.95 6.15
N PRO A 112 -11.18 2.15 6.65
CA PRO A 112 -11.61 1.55 7.90
C PRO A 112 -11.50 0.02 7.90
N GLY A 113 -11.05 -0.54 9.04
CA GLY A 113 -11.02 -1.99 9.24
C GLY A 113 -12.29 -2.56 9.87
N HIS A 114 -13.12 -1.70 10.51
CA HIS A 114 -14.32 -2.12 11.21
C HIS A 114 -15.47 -2.43 10.25
N GLU A 115 -16.24 -3.47 10.56
CA GLU A 115 -17.30 -3.96 9.67
C GLU A 115 -18.43 -2.95 9.42
N GLU A 116 -18.71 -2.07 10.36
CA GLU A 116 -19.72 -1.02 10.21
C GLU A 116 -19.37 -0.01 9.11
N TYR A 117 -18.07 0.18 8.85
CA TYR A 117 -17.56 1.11 7.84
C TYR A 117 -17.22 0.45 6.49
N THR A 118 -17.72 -0.76 6.26
CA THR A 118 -17.48 -1.50 4.99
C THR A 118 -17.87 -0.71 3.75
N ARG A 119 -18.89 0.17 3.84
CA ARG A 119 -19.28 1.06 2.73
C ARG A 119 -18.15 2.03 2.36
N ASN A 120 -17.51 2.65 3.35
CA ASN A 120 -16.41 3.58 3.12
C ASN A 120 -15.20 2.83 2.52
N MET A 121 -14.92 1.62 3.00
CA MET A 121 -13.90 0.74 2.39
C MET A 121 -14.19 0.46 0.91
N ALA A 122 -15.44 0.17 0.55
CA ALA A 122 -15.81 -0.08 -0.85
C ALA A 122 -15.65 1.17 -1.74
N VAL A 123 -15.87 2.38 -1.20
CA VAL A 123 -15.59 3.64 -1.91
C VAL A 123 -14.10 3.76 -2.21
N GLY A 124 -13.24 3.49 -1.24
CA GLY A 124 -11.78 3.45 -1.46
C GLY A 124 -11.37 2.42 -2.51
N ALA A 125 -11.97 1.23 -2.47
CA ALA A 125 -11.68 0.15 -3.42
C ALA A 125 -12.08 0.50 -4.87
N SER A 126 -13.16 1.25 -5.08
CA SER A 126 -13.61 1.65 -6.42
C SER A 126 -12.66 2.60 -7.15
N PHE A 127 -11.74 3.19 -6.41
CA PHE A 127 -10.75 4.15 -6.92
C PHE A 127 -9.40 3.49 -7.25
N ALA A 128 -9.12 2.34 -6.64
CA ALA A 128 -7.78 1.75 -6.60
C ALA A 128 -7.52 0.76 -7.76
N ASP A 129 -6.29 0.76 -8.24
CA ASP A 129 -5.78 -0.20 -9.24
C ASP A 129 -5.22 -1.47 -8.57
N LEU A 130 -4.80 -1.35 -7.28
CA LEU A 130 -4.18 -2.41 -6.50
C LEU A 130 -4.68 -2.38 -5.04
N ALA A 131 -4.84 -3.56 -4.44
CA ALA A 131 -5.19 -3.70 -3.03
C ALA A 131 -4.02 -4.25 -2.21
N VAL A 132 -3.64 -3.52 -1.15
CA VAL A 132 -2.74 -4.00 -0.10
C VAL A 132 -3.59 -4.44 1.09
N ILE A 133 -3.70 -5.74 1.28
CA ILE A 133 -4.50 -6.34 2.36
C ILE A 133 -3.57 -6.78 3.49
N LEU A 134 -3.70 -6.15 4.66
CA LEU A 134 -2.90 -6.51 5.82
C LEU A 134 -3.50 -7.73 6.51
N VAL A 135 -2.61 -8.58 6.99
CA VAL A 135 -2.94 -9.79 7.77
C VAL A 135 -2.01 -9.83 8.98
N ASP A 136 -2.57 -9.80 10.17
CA ASP A 136 -1.77 -9.94 11.41
C ASP A 136 -1.16 -11.34 11.50
N ALA A 137 0.18 -11.43 11.62
CA ALA A 137 0.90 -12.71 11.69
C ALA A 137 0.48 -13.57 12.89
N LYS A 138 0.01 -12.98 13.99
CA LYS A 138 -0.52 -13.75 15.14
C LYS A 138 -1.87 -14.37 14.84
N GLN A 139 -2.75 -13.62 14.16
CA GLN A 139 -4.15 -14.03 13.96
C GLN A 139 -4.35 -14.84 12.68
N GLY A 140 -3.59 -14.56 11.62
CA GLY A 140 -3.78 -15.14 10.30
C GLY A 140 -4.98 -14.54 9.54
N VAL A 141 -5.51 -15.30 8.59
CA VAL A 141 -6.61 -14.83 7.72
C VAL A 141 -7.94 -14.85 8.47
N LEU A 142 -8.48 -13.66 8.74
CA LEU A 142 -9.75 -13.47 9.44
C LEU A 142 -10.93 -13.32 8.47
N ILE A 143 -12.15 -13.34 9.02
CA ILE A 143 -13.39 -13.10 8.25
C ILE A 143 -13.35 -11.73 7.55
N GLN A 144 -12.82 -10.70 8.21
CA GLN A 144 -12.67 -9.37 7.62
C GLN A 144 -11.67 -9.35 6.46
N THR A 145 -10.55 -10.07 6.57
CA THR A 145 -9.58 -10.24 5.47
C THR A 145 -10.28 -10.81 4.23
N LYS A 146 -11.08 -11.87 4.40
CA LYS A 146 -11.86 -12.48 3.32
C LYS A 146 -12.90 -11.53 2.73
N ARG A 147 -13.59 -10.77 3.59
CA ARG A 147 -14.61 -9.77 3.18
C ARG A 147 -13.97 -8.67 2.35
N HIS A 148 -12.85 -8.10 2.81
CA HIS A 148 -12.15 -7.03 2.11
C HIS A 148 -11.59 -7.50 0.76
N ALA A 149 -10.97 -8.68 0.70
CA ALA A 149 -10.51 -9.27 -0.57
C ALA A 149 -11.66 -9.44 -1.58
N ARG A 150 -12.82 -9.93 -1.11
CA ARG A 150 -14.03 -10.10 -1.94
C ARG A 150 -14.56 -8.76 -2.47
N ILE A 151 -14.60 -7.73 -1.63
CA ILE A 151 -15.06 -6.39 -2.05
C ILE A 151 -14.08 -5.81 -3.08
N CYS A 152 -12.78 -5.87 -2.85
CA CYS A 152 -11.78 -5.41 -3.81
C CYS A 152 -11.92 -6.12 -5.16
N ALA A 153 -12.11 -7.44 -5.17
CA ALA A 153 -12.35 -8.21 -6.39
C ALA A 153 -13.65 -7.79 -7.10
N LEU A 154 -14.75 -7.57 -6.35
CA LEU A 154 -16.02 -7.08 -6.90
C LEU A 154 -15.92 -5.66 -7.47
N MET A 155 -15.04 -4.82 -6.94
CA MET A 155 -14.75 -3.47 -7.47
C MET A 155 -13.84 -3.51 -8.71
N GLY A 156 -13.38 -4.69 -9.14
CA GLY A 156 -12.59 -4.88 -10.36
C GLY A 156 -11.08 -4.83 -10.16
N ILE A 157 -10.60 -4.77 -8.91
CA ILE A 157 -9.16 -4.82 -8.63
C ILE A 157 -8.64 -6.20 -9.02
N LYS A 158 -7.54 -6.22 -9.79
CA LYS A 158 -6.89 -7.45 -10.28
C LYS A 158 -5.59 -7.76 -9.54
N HIS A 159 -4.92 -6.75 -8.98
CA HIS A 159 -3.63 -6.87 -8.33
C HIS A 159 -3.79 -6.82 -6.82
N PHE A 160 -3.33 -7.87 -6.14
CA PHE A 160 -3.47 -8.03 -4.70
C PHE A 160 -2.11 -8.25 -4.05
N VAL A 161 -1.82 -7.47 -3.02
CA VAL A 161 -0.68 -7.70 -2.13
C VAL A 161 -1.22 -8.05 -0.75
N PHE A 162 -0.93 -9.24 -0.26
CA PHE A 162 -1.18 -9.57 1.13
C PHE A 162 0.08 -9.27 1.95
N ALA A 163 0.03 -8.23 2.76
CA ALA A 163 1.10 -7.87 3.68
C ALA A 163 0.89 -8.59 5.01
N VAL A 164 1.66 -9.66 5.24
CA VAL A 164 1.65 -10.40 6.52
C VAL A 164 2.44 -9.57 7.52
N ASN A 165 1.71 -8.75 8.30
CA ASN A 165 2.26 -7.76 9.20
C ASN A 165 2.50 -8.29 10.61
N LYS A 166 3.30 -7.56 11.39
CA LYS A 166 3.69 -7.89 12.75
C LYS A 166 4.55 -9.16 12.84
N MET A 167 5.39 -9.38 11.83
CA MET A 167 6.33 -10.51 11.83
C MET A 167 7.30 -10.49 13.01
N ASP A 168 7.62 -9.29 13.53
CA ASP A 168 8.39 -9.08 14.76
C ASP A 168 7.76 -9.79 15.98
N LEU A 169 6.42 -9.76 16.09
CA LEU A 169 5.70 -10.37 17.21
C LEU A 169 5.63 -11.90 17.17
N VAL A 170 6.00 -12.51 16.06
CA VAL A 170 6.09 -13.96 15.88
C VAL A 170 7.54 -14.43 15.65
N GLY A 171 8.52 -13.57 16.00
CA GLY A 171 9.95 -13.86 15.88
C GLY A 171 10.41 -14.09 14.44
N TYR A 172 9.77 -13.46 13.46
CA TYR A 172 10.06 -13.60 12.02
C TYR A 172 10.00 -15.03 11.51
N SER A 173 9.11 -15.85 12.10
CA SER A 173 8.99 -17.29 11.80
C SER A 173 8.57 -17.54 10.35
N GLU A 174 9.41 -18.25 9.60
CA GLU A 174 9.10 -18.75 8.26
C GLU A 174 7.94 -19.75 8.26
N GLU A 175 7.87 -20.61 9.28
CA GLU A 175 6.80 -21.60 9.43
C GLU A 175 5.45 -20.90 9.55
N ARG A 176 5.36 -19.87 10.43
CA ARG A 176 4.13 -19.10 10.62
C ARG A 176 3.72 -18.37 9.35
N PHE A 177 4.66 -17.79 8.64
CA PHE A 177 4.40 -17.17 7.35
C PHE A 177 3.85 -18.18 6.33
N ASN A 178 4.43 -19.36 6.24
CA ASN A 178 3.99 -20.41 5.32
C ASN A 178 2.56 -20.91 5.63
N GLU A 179 2.18 -21.01 6.90
CA GLU A 179 0.80 -21.32 7.30
C GLU A 179 -0.19 -20.27 6.78
N ILE A 180 0.13 -18.98 6.98
CA ILE A 180 -0.72 -17.88 6.52
C ILE A 180 -0.75 -17.82 4.99
N ASN A 181 0.36 -18.04 4.34
CA ASN A 181 0.46 -18.08 2.88
C ASN A 181 -0.43 -19.19 2.30
N ALA A 182 -0.51 -20.35 2.96
CA ALA A 182 -1.43 -21.42 2.57
C ALA A 182 -2.92 -20.98 2.69
N GLN A 183 -3.27 -20.30 3.78
CA GLN A 183 -4.63 -19.73 3.96
C GLN A 183 -4.97 -18.70 2.87
N ILE A 184 -4.00 -17.84 2.51
CA ILE A 184 -4.16 -16.86 1.43
C ILE A 184 -4.31 -17.57 0.07
N ALA A 185 -3.56 -18.63 -0.17
CA ALA A 185 -3.68 -19.43 -1.39
C ALA A 185 -5.06 -20.10 -1.55
N GLU A 186 -5.66 -20.55 -0.45
CA GLU A 186 -7.05 -21.04 -0.45
C GLU A 186 -8.04 -19.94 -0.78
N LEU A 187 -7.90 -18.76 -0.15
CA LEU A 187 -8.73 -17.59 -0.42
C LEU A 187 -8.59 -17.12 -1.87
N THR A 188 -7.37 -17.12 -2.40
CA THR A 188 -7.08 -16.78 -3.80
C THR A 188 -7.84 -17.67 -4.77
N LYS A 189 -7.90 -18.97 -4.49
CA LYS A 189 -8.67 -19.95 -5.29
C LYS A 189 -10.18 -19.73 -5.14
N GLU A 190 -10.65 -19.53 -3.90
CA GLU A 190 -12.07 -19.29 -3.61
C GLU A 190 -12.60 -18.07 -4.37
N LEU A 191 -11.85 -16.98 -4.38
CA LEU A 191 -12.25 -15.72 -4.99
C LEU A 191 -11.78 -15.55 -6.45
N SER A 192 -11.01 -16.52 -6.99
CA SER A 192 -10.41 -16.46 -8.32
C SER A 192 -9.60 -15.17 -8.55
N LEU A 193 -8.80 -14.77 -7.55
CA LEU A 193 -7.96 -13.57 -7.65
C LEU A 193 -6.86 -13.78 -8.70
N ALA A 194 -6.64 -12.78 -9.55
CA ALA A 194 -5.79 -12.94 -10.73
C ALA A 194 -4.29 -12.86 -10.40
N ASP A 195 -3.87 -11.76 -9.78
CA ASP A 195 -2.46 -11.49 -9.47
C ASP A 195 -2.31 -11.26 -7.96
N VAL A 196 -1.64 -12.18 -7.28
CA VAL A 196 -1.51 -12.20 -5.82
C VAL A 196 -0.06 -12.35 -5.41
N VAL A 197 0.43 -11.41 -4.61
CA VAL A 197 1.75 -11.45 -4.00
C VAL A 197 1.60 -11.41 -2.48
N VAL A 198 2.40 -12.21 -1.77
CA VAL A 198 2.41 -12.24 -0.30
C VAL A 198 3.76 -11.78 0.20
N ILE A 199 3.78 -10.75 1.04
CA ILE A 199 5.00 -10.11 1.55
C ILE A 199 4.98 -10.12 3.08
N PRO A 200 5.97 -10.74 3.75
CA PRO A 200 6.11 -10.63 5.21
C PRO A 200 6.69 -9.27 5.58
N VAL A 201 6.03 -8.54 6.47
CA VAL A 201 6.44 -7.19 6.88
C VAL A 201 6.37 -7.00 8.40
N SER A 202 7.09 -6.03 8.92
CA SER A 202 6.81 -5.38 10.20
C SER A 202 6.65 -3.89 9.98
N ALA A 203 5.41 -3.40 10.02
CA ALA A 203 5.12 -1.98 9.82
C ALA A 203 5.72 -1.10 10.92
N THR A 204 5.92 -1.62 12.12
CA THR A 204 6.50 -0.89 13.24
C THR A 204 8.02 -0.82 13.17
N GLU A 205 8.68 -1.92 12.81
CA GLU A 205 10.15 -1.99 12.74
C GLU A 205 10.68 -1.62 11.33
N GLY A 206 9.82 -1.53 10.31
CA GLY A 206 10.18 -1.20 8.94
C GLY A 206 10.64 -2.39 8.09
N ASP A 207 10.63 -3.61 8.65
CA ASP A 207 11.12 -4.80 7.96
C ASP A 207 10.29 -5.10 6.71
N ASN A 208 10.96 -5.20 5.55
CA ASN A 208 10.38 -5.41 4.23
C ASN A 208 9.30 -4.37 3.82
N VAL A 209 9.30 -3.18 4.44
CA VAL A 209 8.41 -2.07 4.05
C VAL A 209 9.03 -1.28 2.91
N THR A 210 10.08 -0.51 3.19
CA THR A 210 10.79 0.32 2.19
C THR A 210 12.03 -0.37 1.65
N THR A 211 12.71 -1.16 2.49
CA THR A 211 13.92 -1.89 2.16
C THR A 211 13.78 -3.36 2.58
N LYS A 212 14.60 -4.22 1.96
CA LYS A 212 14.64 -5.63 2.33
C LYS A 212 15.23 -5.81 3.72
N SER A 213 14.54 -6.59 4.56
CA SER A 213 14.94 -6.86 5.94
C SER A 213 16.04 -7.90 6.04
N GLU A 214 16.98 -7.69 6.95
CA GLU A 214 17.97 -8.70 7.37
C GLU A 214 17.37 -9.72 8.35
N ASN A 215 16.27 -9.37 9.04
CA ASN A 215 15.57 -10.24 9.99
C ASN A 215 14.75 -11.34 9.29
N ILE A 216 14.50 -11.19 7.96
CA ILE A 216 13.69 -12.14 7.16
C ILE A 216 14.54 -12.70 6.00
N PRO A 217 15.68 -13.36 6.26
CA PRO A 217 16.62 -13.80 5.21
C PRO A 217 16.06 -14.93 4.33
N TRP A 218 15.05 -15.65 4.79
CA TRP A 218 14.37 -16.71 4.06
C TRP A 218 13.42 -16.16 2.97
N TYR A 219 12.92 -14.93 3.10
CA TYR A 219 12.09 -14.31 2.08
C TYR A 219 12.93 -13.81 0.92
N LYS A 220 12.68 -14.34 -0.29
CA LYS A 220 13.47 -14.01 -1.49
C LYS A 220 12.81 -12.96 -2.38
N GLY A 221 11.58 -12.54 -2.05
CA GLY A 221 10.85 -11.52 -2.79
C GLY A 221 11.37 -10.10 -2.55
N GLN A 222 10.67 -9.13 -3.10
CA GLN A 222 10.93 -7.70 -2.92
C GLN A 222 10.26 -7.18 -1.65
N ALA A 223 10.77 -6.08 -1.09
CA ALA A 223 10.05 -5.32 -0.07
C ALA A 223 8.82 -4.64 -0.69
N LEU A 224 7.89 -4.19 0.17
CA LEU A 224 6.59 -3.69 -0.28
C LEU A 224 6.70 -2.48 -1.20
N LEU A 225 7.40 -1.42 -0.78
CA LEU A 225 7.52 -0.20 -1.59
C LEU A 225 8.21 -0.44 -2.94
N PRO A 226 9.38 -1.13 -3.02
CA PRO A 226 9.98 -1.51 -4.29
C PRO A 226 9.06 -2.34 -5.19
N TYR A 227 8.23 -3.22 -4.62
CA TYR A 227 7.22 -3.94 -5.41
C TYR A 227 6.17 -2.99 -5.98
N LEU A 228 5.60 -2.08 -5.16
CA LEU A 228 4.62 -1.10 -5.61
C LEU A 228 5.18 -0.14 -6.67
N GLU A 229 6.47 0.18 -6.62
CA GLU A 229 7.14 0.97 -7.65
C GLU A 229 7.23 0.26 -8.99
N GLN A 230 7.34 -1.07 -8.99
CA GLN A 230 7.63 -1.87 -10.18
C GLN A 230 6.41 -2.58 -10.77
N VAL A 231 5.35 -2.80 -9.99
CA VAL A 231 4.15 -3.49 -10.46
C VAL A 231 3.55 -2.75 -11.66
N ASP A 232 3.17 -3.52 -12.68
CA ASP A 232 2.47 -3.01 -13.85
C ASP A 232 0.97 -3.26 -13.65
N VAL A 233 0.21 -2.17 -13.59
CA VAL A 233 -1.25 -2.21 -13.40
C VAL A 233 -1.97 -1.66 -14.64
N ASP A 234 -1.23 -1.33 -15.70
CA ASP A 234 -1.81 -0.86 -16.95
C ASP A 234 -2.51 -2.06 -17.62
N ASP A 235 -3.80 -2.15 -17.42
CA ASP A 235 -4.64 -2.96 -18.28
C ASP A 235 -4.57 -2.33 -19.67
N THR A 236 -3.92 -2.99 -20.60
CA THR A 236 -4.07 -2.69 -22.03
C THR A 236 -5.50 -3.05 -22.43
N GLU A 237 -6.46 -2.24 -21.99
CA GLU A 237 -7.80 -2.31 -22.57
C GLU A 237 -7.67 -1.89 -24.03
N GLU A 238 -8.01 -2.81 -24.93
CA GLU A 238 -8.26 -2.46 -26.31
C GLU A 238 -9.21 -1.25 -26.33
N GLU A 239 -8.88 -0.20 -27.06
CA GLU A 239 -9.73 0.98 -27.20
C GLU A 239 -11.12 0.58 -27.69
N LYS A 240 -12.05 0.39 -26.75
CA LYS A 240 -13.43 -0.07 -27.01
C LYS A 240 -14.36 1.07 -27.46
N GLY A 241 -13.83 2.06 -28.14
CA GLY A 241 -14.63 3.16 -28.67
C GLY A 241 -15.02 4.19 -27.59
N PHE A 242 -15.79 5.17 -28.00
CA PHE A 242 -16.25 6.25 -27.14
C PHE A 242 -17.61 5.92 -26.52
N TYR A 243 -17.70 5.91 -25.18
CA TYR A 243 -18.93 5.74 -24.42
C TYR A 243 -19.22 7.00 -23.60
N MET A 244 -20.39 7.58 -23.77
CA MET A 244 -20.84 8.73 -23.01
C MET A 244 -22.22 8.43 -22.39
N PRO A 245 -22.27 8.00 -21.11
CA PRO A 245 -23.55 7.80 -20.44
C PRO A 245 -24.24 9.15 -20.21
N VAL A 246 -25.51 9.25 -20.59
CA VAL A 246 -26.33 10.43 -20.31
C VAL A 246 -26.73 10.39 -18.84
N GLN A 247 -26.22 11.32 -18.04
CA GLN A 247 -26.46 11.37 -16.59
C GLN A 247 -27.78 12.11 -16.27
N ARG A 248 -28.16 13.08 -17.08
CA ARG A 248 -29.37 13.89 -16.88
C ARG A 248 -29.84 14.48 -18.19
N VAL A 249 -31.15 14.49 -18.41
CA VAL A 249 -31.82 15.26 -19.45
C VAL A 249 -32.51 16.46 -18.76
N CYS A 250 -32.23 17.68 -19.20
CA CYS A 250 -32.82 18.91 -18.64
C CYS A 250 -33.92 19.41 -19.58
#